data_de124e87da853b2c9fa873ca93ae4d01
#
_entry.id   de124e87da853b2c9fa873ca93ae4d01
#
_cell.length_a   1.000
_cell.length_b   1.000
_cell.length_c   1.000
_cell.angle_alpha   90.00
_cell.angle_beta   90.00
_cell.angle_gamma   90.00
#
_symmetry.space_group_name_H-M   'P 1'
#
loop_
_entity.id
_entity.type
_entity.pdbx_description
1 polymer ?
#
loop_
_entity_poly.entity_id
_entity_poly.type
_entity_poly.pdbx_seq_one_letter_code
_entity_poly.pdbx_strand_id
1 'polypeptide(L)'
;MNKGLILILILGALLTIILLNISASYHDHFKSSRELRMSNDPIIYIYSPVIKASGYISFSAGNYDGIPVVVYQASTLYMPSGQLMIGFDSSYNVTISMSSAVMQNVTVYAANITATVLGITVTITPQNVGVLSIISEIVLELLPLYNVEIYAYYVNASSITYSSIELDT
;
A
#
# COMPACT_ATOMS: atom_id res chain seq x y z
N MET A 1 -0.95 -30.91 -12.44
CA MET A 1 -1.01 -29.64 -13.18
C MET A 1 0.32 -28.91 -12.97
N ASN A 2 0.98 -28.48 -14.02
CA ASN A 2 2.35 -27.96 -13.95
C ASN A 2 2.33 -26.58 -13.26
N LYS A 3 3.12 -26.37 -12.20
CA LYS A 3 3.16 -25.11 -11.42
C LYS A 3 3.38 -23.87 -12.31
N GLY A 4 4.16 -24.03 -13.41
CA GLY A 4 4.35 -22.96 -14.40
C GLY A 4 3.09 -22.61 -15.19
N LEU A 5 2.22 -23.57 -15.47
CA LEU A 5 0.96 -23.30 -16.18
C LEU A 5 -0.03 -22.54 -15.31
N ILE A 6 -0.09 -22.84 -14.03
CA ILE A 6 -0.93 -22.13 -13.06
C ILE A 6 -0.46 -20.67 -12.93
N LEU A 7 0.86 -20.46 -12.86
CA LEU A 7 1.43 -19.12 -12.76
C LEU A 7 1.09 -18.27 -14.02
N ILE A 8 1.18 -18.87 -15.21
CA ILE A 8 0.84 -18.18 -16.48
C ILE A 8 -0.65 -17.84 -16.55
N LEU A 9 -1.53 -18.73 -16.09
CA LEU A 9 -2.98 -18.49 -16.06
C LEU A 9 -3.35 -17.39 -15.06
N ILE A 10 -2.73 -17.38 -13.89
CA ILE A 10 -2.92 -16.34 -12.88
C ILE A 10 -2.41 -14.99 -13.41
N LEU A 11 -1.24 -14.99 -14.06
CA LEU A 11 -0.66 -13.78 -14.67
C LEU A 11 -1.54 -13.22 -15.79
N GLY A 12 -2.11 -14.08 -16.64
CA GLY A 12 -3.02 -13.68 -17.70
C GLY A 12 -4.34 -13.10 -17.19
N ALA A 13 -4.92 -13.71 -16.15
CA ALA A 13 -6.11 -13.20 -15.49
C ALA A 13 -5.85 -11.84 -14.80
N LEU A 14 -4.68 -11.70 -14.14
CA LEU A 14 -4.24 -10.45 -13.53
C LEU A 14 -4.14 -9.31 -14.55
N LEU A 15 -3.52 -9.58 -15.69
CA LEU A 15 -3.32 -8.59 -16.75
C LEU A 15 -4.66 -8.11 -17.34
N THR A 16 -5.62 -9.01 -17.56
CA THR A 16 -6.96 -8.66 -18.06
C THR A 16 -7.76 -7.83 -17.08
N ILE A 17 -7.69 -8.12 -15.79
CA ILE A 17 -8.40 -7.34 -14.74
C ILE A 17 -7.78 -5.94 -14.60
N ILE A 18 -6.45 -5.81 -14.66
CA ILE A 18 -5.76 -4.51 -14.60
C ILE A 18 -6.14 -3.66 -15.82
N LEU A 19 -6.17 -4.22 -17.02
CA LEU A 19 -6.56 -3.51 -18.25
C LEU A 19 -8.02 -3.05 -18.22
N LEU A 20 -8.94 -3.84 -17.67
CA LEU A 20 -10.35 -3.48 -17.52
C LEU A 20 -10.54 -2.34 -16.50
N ASN A 21 -9.77 -2.31 -15.42
CA ASN A 21 -9.86 -1.24 -14.41
C ASN A 21 -9.23 0.08 -14.88
N ILE A 22 -8.17 0.05 -15.69
CA ILE A 22 -7.58 1.26 -16.28
C ILE A 22 -8.58 1.96 -17.20
N SER A 23 -9.39 1.22 -17.97
CA SER A 23 -10.41 1.80 -18.85
C SER A 23 -11.60 2.38 -18.07
N ALA A 24 -11.95 1.85 -16.91
CA ALA A 24 -13.03 2.37 -16.07
C ALA A 24 -12.64 3.66 -15.32
N SER A 25 -11.38 3.79 -14.90
CA SER A 25 -10.88 4.96 -14.16
C SER A 25 -10.71 6.22 -15.03
N TYR A 26 -10.69 6.08 -16.36
CA TYR A 26 -10.53 7.23 -17.27
C TYR A 26 -11.79 8.08 -17.42
N HIS A 27 -12.96 7.61 -16.97
CA HIS A 27 -14.24 8.32 -17.16
C HIS A 27 -14.70 9.19 -16.00
N ASP A 28 -14.10 9.11 -14.80
CA ASP A 28 -14.60 9.82 -13.61
C ASP A 28 -13.78 11.04 -13.15
N HIS A 29 -12.80 11.51 -13.92
CA HIS A 29 -11.92 12.61 -13.49
C HIS A 29 -12.42 14.03 -13.79
N PHE A 30 -13.72 14.27 -13.83
CA PHE A 30 -14.20 15.66 -13.97
C PHE A 30 -15.43 15.97 -13.12
N LYS A 31 -15.25 16.11 -11.80
CA LYS A 31 -16.09 17.01 -10.97
C LYS A 31 -15.30 17.48 -9.74
N SER A 32 -14.66 18.63 -9.90
CA SER A 32 -14.12 19.40 -8.80
C SER A 32 -15.25 20.12 -8.08
N SER A 33 -15.53 19.75 -6.86
CA SER A 33 -16.18 20.63 -5.89
C SER A 33 -15.20 20.93 -4.78
N ARG A 34 -14.75 22.16 -4.77
CA ARG A 34 -13.93 22.75 -3.71
C ARG A 34 -14.84 23.04 -2.53
N GLU A 35 -15.07 22.04 -1.67
CA GLU A 35 -15.63 22.26 -0.34
C GLU A 35 -14.49 22.43 0.66
N LEU A 36 -14.64 23.41 1.55
CA LEU A 36 -13.78 23.65 2.70
C LEU A 36 -13.67 22.35 3.52
N ARG A 37 -12.59 21.60 3.31
CA ARG A 37 -12.28 20.39 4.06
C ARG A 37 -11.59 20.80 5.36
N MET A 38 -12.19 20.42 6.48
CA MET A 38 -11.41 20.09 7.66
C MET A 38 -10.39 19.05 7.22
N SER A 39 -9.13 19.21 7.63
CA SER A 39 -7.99 18.40 7.18
C SER A 39 -8.22 16.90 7.47
N ASN A 40 -8.80 16.21 6.51
CA ASN A 40 -8.92 14.75 6.49
C ASN A 40 -7.81 14.13 5.62
N ASP A 41 -6.69 14.85 5.46
CA ASP A 41 -5.58 14.37 4.66
C ASP A 41 -4.75 13.36 5.47
N PRO A 42 -4.24 12.31 4.83
CA PRO A 42 -3.36 11.37 5.49
C PRO A 42 -2.09 12.08 5.97
N ILE A 43 -1.72 11.82 7.22
CA ILE A 43 -0.59 12.47 7.90
C ILE A 43 0.70 11.65 7.84
N ILE A 44 0.63 10.42 7.35
CA ILE A 44 1.76 9.50 7.28
C ILE A 44 2.00 9.13 5.82
N TYR A 45 3.19 9.41 5.33
CA TYR A 45 3.66 8.93 4.03
C TYR A 45 4.78 7.93 4.26
N ILE A 46 4.65 6.75 3.67
CA ILE A 46 5.66 5.70 3.71
C ILE A 46 6.14 5.45 2.30
N TYR A 47 7.44 5.50 2.11
CA TYR A 47 8.10 5.11 0.87
C TYR A 47 9.07 3.98 1.13
N SER A 48 9.07 2.97 0.27
CA SER A 48 10.11 1.96 0.22
C SER A 48 10.37 1.51 -1.21
N PRO A 49 11.64 1.45 -1.64
CA PRO A 49 11.96 0.91 -2.97
C PRO A 49 11.57 -0.56 -3.11
N VAL A 50 11.56 -1.32 -2.01
CA VAL A 50 11.14 -2.73 -1.99
C VAL A 50 10.46 -3.05 -0.66
N ILE A 51 9.31 -3.70 -0.75
CA ILE A 51 8.65 -4.33 0.40
C ILE A 51 8.44 -5.81 0.10
N LYS A 52 8.77 -6.67 1.06
CA LYS A 52 8.43 -8.09 1.05
C LYS A 52 7.52 -8.37 2.23
N ALA A 53 6.39 -9.00 1.98
CA ALA A 53 5.49 -9.45 3.01
C ALA A 53 5.52 -10.99 3.09
N SER A 54 5.23 -11.54 4.26
CA SER A 54 5.12 -12.99 4.46
C SER A 54 4.13 -13.33 5.56
N GLY A 55 3.63 -14.56 5.50
CA GLY A 55 2.58 -15.06 6.35
C GLY A 55 1.20 -14.56 5.89
N TYR A 56 0.31 -14.24 6.82
CA TYR A 56 -0.99 -13.68 6.47
C TYR A 56 -0.83 -12.28 5.86
N ILE A 57 -1.44 -12.07 4.71
CA ILE A 57 -1.48 -10.78 4.02
C ILE A 57 -2.91 -10.55 3.57
N SER A 58 -3.47 -9.38 3.83
CA SER A 58 -4.79 -9.02 3.34
C SER A 58 -4.91 -7.55 2.97
N PHE A 59 -5.81 -7.29 2.02
CA PHE A 59 -6.30 -5.96 1.68
C PHE A 59 -7.82 -5.98 1.77
N SER A 60 -8.39 -5.00 2.44
CA SER A 60 -9.84 -4.85 2.54
C SER A 60 -10.24 -3.38 2.54
N ALA A 61 -11.49 -3.11 2.19
CA ALA A 61 -12.08 -1.80 2.42
C ALA A 61 -12.43 -1.68 3.90
N GLY A 62 -12.18 -0.51 4.47
CA GLY A 62 -12.49 -0.20 5.87
C GLY A 62 -12.94 1.24 6.05
N ASN A 63 -13.05 1.63 7.30
CA ASN A 63 -13.38 2.98 7.71
C ASN A 63 -12.45 3.40 8.86
N TYR A 64 -11.92 4.59 8.80
CA TYR A 64 -11.14 5.22 9.86
C TYR A 64 -11.70 6.61 10.14
N ASP A 65 -12.33 6.77 11.30
CA ASP A 65 -12.99 8.03 11.72
C ASP A 65 -13.97 8.61 10.68
N GLY A 66 -14.77 7.75 10.05
CA GLY A 66 -15.73 8.15 9.02
C GLY A 66 -15.13 8.23 7.61
N ILE A 67 -13.82 8.07 7.44
CA ILE A 67 -13.14 8.15 6.15
C ILE A 67 -12.99 6.74 5.56
N PRO A 68 -13.43 6.50 4.31
CA PRO A 68 -13.16 5.23 3.63
C PRO A 68 -11.66 5.02 3.43
N VAL A 69 -11.16 3.83 3.80
CA VAL A 69 -9.73 3.50 3.74
C VAL A 69 -9.50 2.12 3.16
N VAL A 70 -8.28 1.92 2.67
CA VAL A 70 -7.70 0.59 2.46
C VAL A 70 -7.11 0.13 3.77
N VAL A 71 -7.51 -1.06 4.23
CA VAL A 71 -6.89 -1.73 5.38
C VAL A 71 -5.93 -2.78 4.85
N TYR A 72 -4.65 -2.55 5.04
CA TYR A 72 -3.59 -3.51 4.73
C TYR A 72 -3.13 -4.19 6.01
N GLN A 73 -3.05 -5.50 6.00
CA GLN A 73 -2.53 -6.29 7.12
C GLN A 73 -1.48 -7.29 6.62
N ALA A 74 -0.43 -7.45 7.41
CA ALA A 74 0.61 -8.45 7.15
C ALA A 74 1.16 -9.01 8.47
N SER A 75 1.41 -10.33 8.52
CA SER A 75 2.06 -10.94 9.68
C SER A 75 3.49 -10.45 9.81
N THR A 76 4.23 -10.40 8.71
CA THR A 76 5.60 -9.88 8.67
C THR A 76 5.79 -9.02 7.43
N LEU A 77 6.41 -7.87 7.61
CA LEU A 77 6.77 -6.96 6.55
C LEU A 77 8.26 -6.62 6.66
N TYR A 78 9.00 -6.82 5.58
CA TYR A 78 10.42 -6.51 5.49
C TYR A 78 10.65 -5.40 4.47
N MET A 79 11.37 -4.36 4.91
CA MET A 79 11.84 -3.24 4.10
C MET A 79 13.37 -3.17 4.19
N PRO A 80 14.11 -3.46 3.12
CA PRO A 80 15.57 -3.29 3.10
C PRO A 80 16.00 -1.85 3.37
N SER A 81 15.22 -0.89 2.86
CA SER A 81 15.32 0.53 3.16
C SER A 81 13.94 1.16 3.05
N GLY A 82 13.69 2.22 3.80
CA GLY A 82 12.42 2.91 3.75
C GLY A 82 12.46 4.25 4.45
N GLN A 83 11.51 5.10 4.10
CA GLN A 83 11.28 6.39 4.73
C GLN A 83 9.84 6.47 5.20
N LEU A 84 9.66 6.92 6.42
CA LEU A 84 8.38 7.28 7.00
C LEU A 84 8.40 8.77 7.25
N MET A 85 7.53 9.50 6.59
CA MET A 85 7.37 10.93 6.76
C MET A 85 6.06 11.19 7.49
N ILE A 86 6.11 11.98 8.54
CA ILE A 86 4.94 12.35 9.32
C ILE A 86 4.72 13.85 9.13
N GLY A 87 3.55 14.21 8.61
CA GLY A 87 3.12 15.59 8.44
C GLY A 87 2.24 16.03 9.62
N PHE A 88 2.51 17.22 10.16
CA PHE A 88 1.64 17.90 11.12
C PHE A 88 1.26 19.24 10.50
N ASP A 89 0.01 19.45 10.15
CA ASP A 89 -0.42 20.61 9.38
C ASP A 89 0.46 20.87 8.15
N SER A 90 0.00 21.01 7.03
CA SER A 90 0.58 21.16 5.69
C SER A 90 2.03 21.71 5.53
N SER A 91 2.76 21.98 6.61
CA SER A 91 4.07 22.64 6.63
C SER A 91 5.16 21.93 7.43
N TYR A 92 4.89 20.80 8.07
CA TYR A 92 5.85 20.17 8.95
C TYR A 92 6.02 18.68 8.65
N ASN A 93 7.25 18.27 8.42
CA ASN A 93 7.59 16.89 8.12
C ASN A 93 8.73 16.40 9.01
N VAL A 94 8.47 15.36 9.79
CA VAL A 94 9.51 14.53 10.36
C VAL A 94 9.76 13.38 9.42
N THR A 95 11.00 13.20 9.01
CA THR A 95 11.40 12.07 8.18
C THR A 95 12.17 11.06 9.03
N ILE A 96 11.70 9.82 9.03
CA ILE A 96 12.38 8.71 9.67
C ILE A 96 12.87 7.78 8.56
N SER A 97 14.17 7.72 8.36
CA SER A 97 14.81 6.78 7.43
C SER A 97 15.24 5.52 8.18
N MET A 98 14.89 4.36 7.64
CA MET A 98 15.18 3.07 8.25
C MET A 98 15.89 2.16 7.26
N SER A 99 16.83 1.36 7.76
CA SER A 99 17.48 0.29 7.01
C SER A 99 17.18 -1.07 7.63
N SER A 100 16.95 -2.05 6.77
CA SER A 100 16.65 -3.45 7.16
C SER A 100 15.55 -3.56 8.21
N ALA A 101 14.46 -2.80 8.02
CA ALA A 101 13.34 -2.83 8.94
C ALA A 101 12.51 -4.11 8.74
N VAL A 102 12.22 -4.79 9.87
CA VAL A 102 11.28 -5.91 9.95
C VAL A 102 10.17 -5.52 10.92
N MET A 103 8.95 -5.55 10.45
CA MET A 103 7.76 -5.24 11.25
C MET A 103 6.90 -6.50 11.40
N GLN A 104 6.32 -6.70 12.58
CA GLN A 104 5.44 -7.82 12.90
C GLN A 104 4.02 -7.34 13.14
N ASN A 105 3.05 -8.14 12.66
CA ASN A 105 1.62 -7.88 12.81
C ASN A 105 1.23 -6.45 12.42
N VAL A 106 1.59 -6.10 11.20
CA VAL A 106 1.38 -4.74 10.68
C VAL A 106 -0.08 -4.56 10.29
N THR A 107 -0.64 -3.41 10.66
CA THR A 107 -1.93 -2.94 10.16
C THR A 107 -1.78 -1.48 9.73
N VAL A 108 -2.20 -1.19 8.50
CA VAL A 108 -2.15 0.15 7.92
C VAL A 108 -3.56 0.54 7.46
N TYR A 109 -4.01 1.71 7.87
CA TYR A 109 -5.24 2.34 7.37
C TYR A 109 -4.83 3.45 6.40
N ALA A 110 -4.96 3.21 5.11
CA ALA A 110 -4.43 4.07 4.06
C ALA A 110 -5.52 4.72 3.20
N ALA A 111 -5.28 5.96 2.77
CA ALA A 111 -6.06 6.58 1.71
C ALA A 111 -5.83 5.85 0.38
N ASN A 112 -4.58 5.51 0.11
CA ASN A 112 -4.18 4.70 -1.03
C ASN A 112 -2.82 4.04 -0.80
N ILE A 113 -2.55 2.99 -1.58
CA ILE A 113 -1.28 2.27 -1.63
C ILE A 113 -0.91 2.11 -3.10
N THR A 114 0.23 2.65 -3.50
CA THR A 114 0.77 2.48 -4.85
C THR A 114 1.99 1.59 -4.80
N ALA A 115 2.08 0.63 -5.69
CA ALA A 115 3.21 -0.27 -5.80
C ALA A 115 3.41 -0.75 -7.23
N THR A 116 4.64 -1.14 -7.56
CA THR A 116 4.98 -1.79 -8.82
C THR A 116 5.18 -3.28 -8.61
N VAL A 117 4.40 -4.10 -9.33
CA VAL A 117 4.47 -5.56 -9.33
C VAL A 117 4.73 -6.02 -10.76
N LEU A 118 5.77 -6.80 -11.00
CA LEU A 118 6.13 -7.30 -12.34
C LEU A 118 6.24 -6.19 -13.40
N GLY A 119 6.69 -5.02 -13.01
CA GLY A 119 6.83 -3.86 -13.90
C GLY A 119 5.53 -3.07 -14.15
N ILE A 120 4.42 -3.45 -13.52
CA ILE A 120 3.13 -2.75 -13.63
C ILE A 120 2.89 -1.99 -12.33
N THR A 121 2.66 -0.69 -12.42
CA THR A 121 2.29 0.14 -11.27
C THR A 121 0.79 0.08 -11.04
N VAL A 122 0.40 -0.26 -9.83
CA VAL A 122 -1.00 -0.38 -9.39
C VAL A 122 -1.23 0.52 -8.20
N THR A 123 -2.34 1.25 -8.20
CA THR A 123 -2.81 2.01 -7.04
C THR A 123 -4.06 1.37 -6.47
N ILE A 124 -3.98 0.98 -5.20
CA ILE A 124 -5.09 0.41 -4.43
C ILE A 124 -5.76 1.54 -3.67
N THR A 125 -7.07 1.67 -3.84
CA THR A 125 -7.92 2.65 -3.18
C THR A 125 -9.10 1.95 -2.50
N PRO A 126 -9.84 2.60 -1.59
CA PRO A 126 -11.03 2.01 -0.98
C PRO A 126 -12.08 1.56 -2.00
N GLN A 127 -12.11 2.18 -3.19
CA GLN A 127 -13.08 1.89 -4.24
C GLN A 127 -12.74 0.64 -5.05
N ASN A 128 -11.44 0.31 -5.20
CA ASN A 128 -10.99 -0.81 -6.04
C ASN A 128 -10.41 -2.00 -5.25
N VAL A 129 -10.22 -1.87 -3.94
CA VAL A 129 -9.58 -2.89 -3.12
C VAL A 129 -10.30 -4.25 -3.16
N GLY A 130 -11.63 -4.26 -3.26
CA GLY A 130 -12.41 -5.51 -3.32
C GLY A 130 -12.11 -6.38 -4.54
N VAL A 131 -11.76 -5.76 -5.67
CA VAL A 131 -11.37 -6.48 -6.90
C VAL A 131 -9.93 -6.97 -6.81
N LEU A 132 -9.07 -6.22 -6.14
CA LEU A 132 -7.64 -6.49 -6.03
C LEU A 132 -7.29 -7.44 -4.87
N SER A 133 -8.15 -7.56 -3.85
CA SER A 133 -7.88 -8.34 -2.64
C SER A 133 -7.58 -9.81 -2.94
N ILE A 134 -8.38 -10.46 -3.77
CA ILE A 134 -8.23 -11.90 -4.10
C ILE A 134 -6.90 -12.17 -4.82
N ILE A 135 -6.45 -11.22 -5.63
CA ILE A 135 -5.24 -11.36 -6.45
C ILE A 135 -4.01 -10.99 -5.62
N SER A 136 -4.14 -9.97 -4.77
CA SER A 136 -3.03 -9.46 -3.96
C SER A 136 -2.56 -10.47 -2.91
N GLU A 137 -3.45 -11.21 -2.26
CA GLU A 137 -3.08 -12.20 -1.25
C GLU A 137 -2.13 -13.27 -1.81
N ILE A 138 -2.41 -13.80 -3.01
CA ILE A 138 -1.59 -14.84 -3.63
C ILE A 138 -0.29 -14.28 -4.22
N VAL A 139 -0.35 -13.09 -4.82
CA VAL A 139 0.80 -12.50 -5.52
C VAL A 139 1.80 -11.90 -4.55
N LEU A 140 1.34 -11.26 -3.48
CA LEU A 140 2.20 -10.57 -2.53
C LEU A 140 2.96 -11.51 -1.59
N GLU A 141 2.42 -12.69 -1.32
CA GLU A 141 3.16 -13.74 -0.59
C GLU A 141 4.35 -14.26 -1.41
N LEU A 142 4.27 -14.19 -2.74
CA LEU A 142 5.25 -14.76 -3.65
C LEU A 142 6.22 -13.73 -4.24
N LEU A 143 5.81 -12.47 -4.36
CA LEU A 143 6.55 -11.45 -5.10
C LEU A 143 6.80 -10.20 -4.25
N PRO A 144 8.02 -9.61 -4.34
CA PRO A 144 8.27 -8.31 -3.73
C PRO A 144 7.47 -7.21 -4.44
N LEU A 145 7.06 -6.22 -3.66
CA LEU A 145 6.53 -4.95 -4.15
C LEU A 145 7.67 -3.98 -4.34
N TYR A 146 7.69 -3.27 -5.45
CA TYR A 146 8.68 -2.24 -5.77
C TYR A 146 8.05 -0.85 -5.76
N ASN A 147 8.86 0.16 -5.45
CA ASN A 147 8.47 1.57 -5.44
C ASN A 147 7.13 1.76 -4.70
N VAL A 148 7.09 1.28 -3.46
CA VAL A 148 5.88 1.31 -2.65
C VAL A 148 5.72 2.68 -2.03
N GLU A 149 4.56 3.28 -2.24
CA GLU A 149 4.13 4.54 -1.64
C GLU A 149 2.80 4.30 -0.93
N ILE A 150 2.73 4.69 0.34
CA ILE A 150 1.53 4.54 1.16
C ILE A 150 1.20 5.90 1.78
N TYR A 151 0.00 6.38 1.52
CA TYR A 151 -0.57 7.55 2.20
C TYR A 151 -1.52 7.06 3.27
N ALA A 152 -1.09 7.10 4.53
CA ALA A 152 -1.80 6.48 5.65
C ALA A 152 -2.31 7.49 6.69
N TYR A 153 -3.44 7.14 7.30
CA TYR A 153 -3.99 7.82 8.48
C TYR A 153 -3.45 7.20 9.76
N TYR A 154 -3.16 5.89 9.73
CA TYR A 154 -2.73 5.15 10.90
C TYR A 154 -1.87 3.96 10.50
N VAL A 155 -0.83 3.70 11.28
CA VAL A 155 0.06 2.54 11.14
C VAL A 155 0.29 1.93 12.51
N ASN A 156 0.11 0.64 12.63
CA ASN A 156 0.39 -0.13 13.83
C ASN A 156 1.24 -1.36 13.51
N ALA A 157 2.17 -1.67 14.38
CA ALA A 157 2.94 -2.90 14.35
C ALA A 157 3.20 -3.38 15.78
N SER A 158 3.15 -4.69 16.02
CA SER A 158 3.44 -5.23 17.37
C SER A 158 4.92 -5.11 17.73
N SER A 159 5.80 -5.12 16.74
CA SER A 159 7.23 -4.84 16.91
C SER A 159 7.84 -4.32 15.62
N ILE A 160 8.88 -3.50 15.76
CA ILE A 160 9.71 -3.02 14.65
C ILE A 160 11.16 -3.25 15.05
N THR A 161 11.90 -3.97 14.21
CA THR A 161 13.34 -4.17 14.34
C THR A 161 14.04 -3.57 13.13
N TYR A 162 15.11 -2.85 13.32
CA TYR A 162 15.85 -2.17 12.24
C TYR A 162 17.36 -2.20 12.53
N SER A 163 18.19 -2.13 11.48
CA SER A 163 19.65 -2.07 11.63
C SER A 163 20.15 -0.63 11.85
N SER A 164 19.50 0.35 11.25
CA SER A 164 19.76 1.77 11.49
C SER A 164 18.50 2.60 11.37
N ILE A 165 18.46 3.71 12.09
CA ILE A 165 17.41 4.72 12.02
C ILE A 165 18.05 6.10 12.03
N GLU A 166 17.59 6.97 11.15
CA GLU A 166 17.98 8.38 11.07
C GLU A 166 16.71 9.23 11.15
N LEU A 167 16.75 10.26 11.94
CA LEU A 167 15.67 11.23 12.11
C LEU A 167 16.13 12.56 11.54
N ASP A 168 15.34 13.09 10.60
CA ASP A 168 15.50 14.42 10.03
C ASP A 168 14.24 15.26 10.32
N THR A 169 14.45 16.54 10.74
CA THR A 169 13.38 17.43 11.21
C THR A 169 13.46 18.79 10.54
#